data_65b894ef118c37b9639749fe9f2a2100
#
_entry.id   65b894ef118c37b9639749fe9f2a2100
#
_cell.length_a   1.000
_cell.length_b   1.000
_cell.length_c   1.000
_cell.angle_alpha   90.00
_cell.angle_beta   90.00
_cell.angle_gamma   90.00
#
_symmetry.space_group_name_H-M   'P 1'
#
loop_
_entity.id
_entity.type
_entity.pdbx_description
1 polymer ?
#
loop_
_entity_poly.entity_id
_entity_poly.type
_entity_poly.pdbx_seq_one_letter_code
_entity_poly.pdbx_strand_id
1 'polypeptide(L)'
;SQTPSPLNAKMTSDMLGVTVNQLIKILSLLERSQLLRLLYYKTERNPKSMAKPQKVIFDNPSILYALGYANIGKVRETFLASMISNGHEAAYPKDGDLLVDNRYLFEVGGARKSFDQIKDIPDSFVAADDIEFGFGNKIPLWLFGFLY
;
A
#
# COMPACT_ATOMS: atom_id res chain seq x y z
N SER A 1 6.77 3.14 -15.61
CA SER A 1 6.49 2.94 -14.18
C SER A 1 5.44 1.83 -14.08
N GLN A 2 5.89 0.61 -13.79
CA GLN A 2 4.94 -0.47 -13.52
C GLN A 2 4.47 -0.28 -12.07
N THR A 3 3.30 0.31 -11.91
CA THR A 3 2.53 0.15 -10.69
C THR A 3 2.37 -1.35 -10.42
N PRO A 4 2.61 -1.83 -9.21
CA PRO A 4 2.33 -3.22 -8.88
C PRO A 4 0.89 -3.51 -9.25
N SER A 5 0.68 -4.49 -10.12
CA SER A 5 -0.68 -4.89 -10.52
C SER A 5 -1.46 -5.34 -9.28
N PRO A 6 -2.75 -5.06 -9.21
CA PRO A 6 -3.60 -5.60 -8.16
C PRO A 6 -3.44 -7.12 -8.06
N LEU A 7 -3.58 -7.67 -6.87
CA LEU A 7 -3.51 -9.12 -6.65
C LEU A 7 -4.59 -9.83 -7.48
N ASN A 8 -4.18 -10.63 -8.44
CA ASN A 8 -5.08 -11.56 -9.10
C ASN A 8 -5.14 -12.87 -8.29
N ALA A 9 -6.08 -12.94 -7.35
CA ALA A 9 -6.21 -14.08 -6.45
C ALA A 9 -6.43 -15.41 -7.20
N LYS A 10 -7.16 -15.40 -8.33
CA LYS A 10 -7.39 -16.60 -9.13
C LYS A 10 -6.09 -17.09 -9.77
N MET A 11 -5.39 -16.22 -10.47
CA MET A 11 -4.12 -16.56 -11.11
C MET A 11 -3.08 -17.02 -10.07
N THR A 12 -2.97 -16.31 -8.94
CA THR A 12 -2.03 -16.67 -7.87
C THR A 12 -2.37 -18.04 -7.26
N SER A 13 -3.64 -18.32 -7.00
CA SER A 13 -4.07 -19.61 -6.47
C SER A 13 -3.79 -20.77 -7.43
N ASP A 14 -4.02 -20.55 -8.72
CA ASP A 14 -3.72 -21.54 -9.76
C ASP A 14 -2.20 -21.82 -9.85
N MET A 15 -1.36 -20.78 -9.80
CA MET A 15 0.10 -20.92 -9.79
C MET A 15 0.61 -21.72 -8.58
N LEU A 16 -0.04 -21.56 -7.43
CA LEU A 16 0.34 -22.23 -6.18
C LEU A 16 -0.32 -23.61 -6.01
N GLY A 17 -1.22 -24.00 -6.91
CA GLY A 17 -1.94 -25.27 -6.82
C GLY A 17 -2.92 -25.34 -5.63
N VAL A 18 -3.47 -24.21 -5.22
CA VAL A 18 -4.43 -24.10 -4.10
C VAL A 18 -5.74 -23.47 -4.58
N THR A 19 -6.81 -23.60 -3.80
CA THR A 19 -8.06 -22.87 -4.06
C THR A 19 -7.91 -21.39 -3.65
N VAL A 20 -8.74 -20.51 -4.23
CA VAL A 20 -8.79 -19.08 -3.83
C VAL A 20 -9.07 -18.94 -2.33
N ASN A 21 -9.95 -19.75 -1.77
CA ASN A 21 -10.27 -19.72 -0.33
C ASN A 21 -9.05 -20.12 0.53
N GLN A 22 -8.30 -21.12 0.11
CA GLN A 22 -7.05 -21.50 0.78
C GLN A 22 -6.01 -20.39 0.68
N LEU A 23 -5.85 -19.77 -0.49
CA LEU A 23 -4.95 -18.61 -0.67
C LEU A 23 -5.31 -17.47 0.30
N ILE A 24 -6.59 -17.06 0.35
CA ILE A 24 -7.05 -16.00 1.25
C ILE A 24 -6.75 -16.35 2.70
N LYS A 25 -6.97 -17.60 3.09
CA LYS A 25 -6.67 -18.08 4.46
C LYS A 25 -5.18 -18.01 4.78
N ILE A 26 -4.32 -18.42 3.84
CA ILE A 26 -2.86 -18.33 3.98
C ILE A 26 -2.43 -16.86 4.12
N LEU A 27 -2.92 -15.97 3.25
CA LEU A 27 -2.61 -14.54 3.31
C LEU A 27 -3.04 -13.93 4.64
N SER A 28 -4.23 -14.28 5.15
CA SER A 28 -4.71 -13.82 6.46
C SER A 28 -3.83 -14.29 7.62
N LEU A 29 -3.29 -15.50 7.56
CA LEU A 29 -2.34 -16.00 8.57
C LEU A 29 -1.01 -15.24 8.52
N LEU A 30 -0.50 -14.96 7.31
CA LEU A 30 0.73 -14.18 7.11
C LEU A 30 0.56 -12.72 7.57
N GLU A 31 -0.63 -12.14 7.40
CA GLU A 31 -0.96 -10.82 7.93
C GLU A 31 -0.98 -10.82 9.46
N ARG A 32 -1.63 -11.82 10.07
CA ARG A 32 -1.64 -11.96 11.53
C ARG A 32 -0.25 -12.17 12.15
N SER A 33 0.67 -12.78 11.40
CA SER A 33 2.09 -12.91 11.81
C SER A 33 2.94 -11.69 11.47
N GLN A 34 2.34 -10.60 11.02
CA GLN A 34 3.02 -9.34 10.69
C GLN A 34 4.13 -9.50 9.61
N LEU A 35 3.93 -10.42 8.68
CA LEU A 35 4.80 -10.58 7.52
C LEU A 35 4.29 -9.81 6.31
N LEU A 36 2.97 -9.73 6.19
CA LEU A 36 2.28 -9.06 5.10
C LEU A 36 1.24 -8.07 5.64
N ARG A 37 0.85 -7.13 4.78
CA ARG A 37 -0.34 -6.29 4.93
C ARG A 37 -1.23 -6.49 3.72
N LEU A 38 -2.52 -6.66 3.97
CA LEU A 38 -3.52 -6.83 2.94
C LEU A 38 -4.30 -5.53 2.79
N LEU A 39 -4.31 -4.96 1.60
CA LEU A 39 -5.07 -3.76 1.31
C LEU A 39 -6.32 -4.14 0.51
N TYR A 40 -7.45 -3.63 0.96
CA TYR A 40 -8.78 -3.86 0.37
C TYR A 40 -9.33 -2.57 -0.20
N TYR A 41 -10.18 -2.66 -1.23
CA TYR A 41 -11.04 -1.52 -1.56
C TYR A 41 -11.96 -1.20 -0.41
N LYS A 42 -12.09 0.06 -0.07
CA LYS A 42 -13.14 0.49 0.85
C LYS A 42 -14.48 0.50 0.12
N THR A 43 -15.29 -0.50 0.38
CA THR A 43 -16.69 -0.51 -0.02
C THR A 43 -17.55 -0.15 1.17
N GLU A 44 -18.39 0.89 1.04
CA GLU A 44 -19.25 1.40 2.11
C GLU A 44 -20.31 0.40 2.61
N ARG A 45 -20.40 -0.78 2.03
CA ARG A 45 -21.62 -1.60 2.19
C ARG A 45 -21.48 -3.06 2.59
N ASN A 46 -20.30 -3.62 2.87
CA ASN A 46 -20.33 -4.98 3.41
C ASN A 46 -19.07 -5.42 4.15
N PRO A 47 -19.02 -5.31 5.50
CA PRO A 47 -17.91 -5.86 6.29
C PRO A 47 -17.90 -7.39 6.31
N LYS A 48 -18.94 -8.06 5.77
CA LYS A 48 -19.08 -9.52 5.77
C LYS A 48 -18.86 -10.18 4.41
N SER A 49 -18.69 -9.46 3.32
CA SER A 49 -18.21 -10.09 2.10
C SER A 49 -16.77 -10.49 2.37
N MET A 50 -16.41 -11.74 2.08
CA MET A 50 -15.01 -12.18 2.02
C MET A 50 -14.33 -11.40 0.91
N ALA A 51 -14.04 -10.12 1.19
CA ALA A 51 -13.39 -9.23 0.24
C ALA A 51 -12.02 -9.83 -0.07
N LYS A 52 -11.76 -10.05 -1.34
CA LYS A 52 -10.42 -10.44 -1.79
C LYS A 52 -9.51 -9.23 -1.61
N PRO A 53 -8.32 -9.39 -1.03
CA PRO A 53 -7.37 -8.30 -0.97
C PRO A 53 -7.02 -7.85 -2.39
N GLN A 54 -6.95 -6.55 -2.58
CA GLN A 54 -6.59 -5.96 -3.87
C GLN A 54 -5.08 -5.84 -4.03
N LYS A 55 -4.37 -5.67 -2.91
CA LYS A 55 -2.94 -5.55 -2.90
C LYS A 55 -2.35 -6.25 -1.68
N VAL A 56 -1.21 -6.89 -1.90
CA VAL A 56 -0.40 -7.50 -0.84
C VAL A 56 0.93 -6.78 -0.80
N ILE A 57 1.32 -6.29 0.35
CA ILE A 57 2.62 -5.66 0.59
C ILE A 57 3.28 -6.33 1.79
N PHE A 58 4.61 -6.27 1.88
CA PHE A 58 5.30 -6.72 3.09
C PHE A 58 5.04 -5.74 4.25
N ASP A 59 5.02 -6.27 5.46
CA ASP A 59 4.83 -5.46 6.66
C ASP A 59 5.99 -4.49 6.91
N ASN A 60 7.20 -4.88 6.51
CA ASN A 60 8.41 -4.09 6.70
C ASN A 60 9.26 -4.07 5.42
N PRO A 61 9.77 -2.89 5.00
CA PRO A 61 10.64 -2.77 3.82
C PRO A 61 11.90 -3.66 3.88
N SER A 62 12.42 -3.97 5.07
CA SER A 62 13.59 -4.84 5.25
C SER A 62 13.39 -6.23 4.67
N ILE A 63 12.16 -6.73 4.65
CA ILE A 63 11.83 -8.04 4.07
C ILE A 63 12.09 -8.04 2.55
N LEU A 64 11.80 -6.92 1.87
CA LEU A 64 12.09 -6.77 0.44
C LEU A 64 13.59 -6.96 0.13
N TYR A 65 14.44 -6.37 0.97
CA TYR A 65 15.90 -6.51 0.82
C TYR A 65 16.36 -7.93 1.11
N ALA A 66 15.86 -8.52 2.19
CA ALA A 66 16.21 -9.89 2.58
C ALA A 66 15.85 -10.94 1.51
N LEU A 67 14.76 -10.73 0.79
CA LEU A 67 14.30 -11.63 -0.28
C LEU A 67 14.85 -11.28 -1.67
N GLY A 68 15.63 -10.21 -1.80
CA GLY A 68 16.17 -9.77 -3.10
C GLY A 68 15.13 -9.12 -4.03
N TYR A 69 13.98 -8.71 -3.53
CA TYR A 69 12.91 -8.08 -4.31
C TYR A 69 12.83 -6.56 -4.13
N ALA A 70 13.83 -5.96 -3.47
CA ALA A 70 13.85 -4.53 -3.25
C ALA A 70 14.03 -3.78 -4.57
N ASN A 71 13.04 -2.96 -4.91
CA ASN A 71 13.23 -1.81 -5.79
C ASN A 71 12.72 -0.58 -5.07
N ILE A 72 13.25 0.57 -5.44
CA ILE A 72 13.02 1.80 -4.68
C ILE A 72 11.54 2.19 -4.60
N GLY A 73 10.76 1.96 -5.65
CA GLY A 73 9.33 2.23 -5.66
C GLY A 73 8.58 1.37 -4.63
N LYS A 74 8.83 0.06 -4.63
CA LYS A 74 8.25 -0.88 -3.65
C LYS A 74 8.67 -0.58 -2.22
N VAL A 75 9.93 -0.22 -2.02
CA VAL A 75 10.47 0.15 -0.70
C VAL A 75 9.74 1.37 -0.14
N ARG A 76 9.59 2.44 -0.95
CA ARG A 76 8.88 3.65 -0.57
C ARG A 76 7.42 3.39 -0.22
N GLU A 77 6.73 2.62 -1.05
CA GLU A 77 5.33 2.29 -0.85
C GLU A 77 5.12 1.41 0.39
N THR A 78 5.94 0.39 0.57
CA THR A 78 5.92 -0.48 1.75
C THR A 78 6.22 0.31 3.02
N PHE A 79 7.18 1.23 2.98
CA PHE A 79 7.49 2.10 4.11
C PHE A 79 6.29 2.97 4.49
N LEU A 80 5.69 3.68 3.54
CA LEU A 80 4.53 4.53 3.82
C LEU A 80 3.39 3.73 4.42
N ALA A 81 3.01 2.62 3.81
CA ALA A 81 1.91 1.78 4.29
C ALA A 81 2.20 1.18 5.67
N SER A 82 3.44 0.76 5.92
CA SER A 82 3.86 0.25 7.23
C SER A 82 3.73 1.31 8.33
N MET A 83 4.24 2.51 8.10
CA MET A 83 4.20 3.60 9.09
C MET A 83 2.77 4.07 9.37
N ILE A 84 1.99 4.33 8.34
CA ILE A 84 0.59 4.77 8.48
C ILE A 84 -0.25 3.74 9.23
N SER A 85 -0.09 2.46 8.94
CA SER A 85 -0.89 1.41 9.56
C SER A 85 -0.64 1.21 11.07
N ASN A 86 0.31 1.90 11.66
CA ASN A 86 0.53 1.88 13.12
C ASN A 86 -0.57 2.61 13.90
N GLY A 87 -1.24 3.58 13.29
CA GLY A 87 -2.28 4.37 13.95
C GLY A 87 -3.48 4.73 13.08
N HIS A 88 -3.44 4.37 11.81
CA HIS A 88 -4.44 4.75 10.82
C HIS A 88 -4.90 3.55 9.99
N GLU A 89 -6.11 3.63 9.46
CA GLU A 89 -6.62 2.64 8.52
C GLU A 89 -6.05 2.87 7.12
N ALA A 90 -5.42 1.86 6.55
CA ALA A 90 -4.89 1.88 5.19
C ALA A 90 -5.72 1.01 4.25
N ALA A 91 -6.10 1.55 3.10
CA ALA A 91 -6.89 0.86 2.08
C ALA A 91 -6.29 1.04 0.69
N TYR A 92 -6.68 0.17 -0.24
CA TYR A 92 -6.31 0.28 -1.65
C TYR A 92 -7.25 1.28 -2.34
N PRO A 93 -6.73 2.36 -2.92
CA PRO A 93 -7.56 3.36 -3.59
C PRO A 93 -7.85 2.96 -5.04
N LYS A 94 -8.83 3.63 -5.64
CA LYS A 94 -9.05 3.55 -7.08
C LYS A 94 -7.95 4.30 -7.87
N ASP A 95 -7.56 5.45 -7.36
CA ASP A 95 -6.49 6.30 -7.90
C ASP A 95 -5.45 6.51 -6.80
N GLY A 96 -4.18 6.69 -7.16
CA GLY A 96 -3.09 6.80 -6.20
C GLY A 96 -2.57 5.47 -5.65
N ASP A 97 -1.75 5.54 -4.62
CA ASP A 97 -1.06 4.37 -4.05
C ASP A 97 -1.67 3.89 -2.73
N LEU A 98 -2.18 4.80 -1.89
CA LEU A 98 -2.72 4.48 -0.58
C LEU A 98 -3.84 5.45 -0.19
N LEU A 99 -4.96 4.91 0.31
CA LEU A 99 -6.04 5.68 0.93
C LEU A 99 -5.96 5.49 2.45
N VAL A 100 -5.96 6.60 3.18
CA VAL A 100 -5.83 6.62 4.65
C VAL A 100 -7.09 7.19 5.29
N ASP A 101 -7.61 6.50 6.30
CA ASP A 101 -8.80 6.88 7.07
C ASP A 101 -10.01 7.23 6.18
N ASN A 102 -10.09 6.57 5.02
CA ASN A 102 -11.12 6.80 4.01
C ASN A 102 -11.21 8.25 3.50
N ARG A 103 -10.16 9.02 3.64
CA ARG A 103 -10.16 10.44 3.33
C ARG A 103 -8.89 10.88 2.60
N TYR A 104 -7.73 10.58 3.14
CA TYR A 104 -6.47 11.10 2.64
C TYR A 104 -5.87 10.19 1.58
N LEU A 105 -5.74 10.69 0.35
CA LEU A 105 -5.15 9.95 -0.75
C LEU A 105 -3.66 10.28 -0.88
N PHE A 106 -2.84 9.26 -0.99
CA PHE A 106 -1.40 9.40 -1.18
C PHE A 106 -0.92 8.78 -2.49
N GLU A 107 -0.08 9.53 -3.18
CA GLU A 107 0.86 9.03 -4.19
C GLU A 107 2.26 8.98 -3.58
N VAL A 108 3.03 7.97 -3.91
CA VAL A 108 4.38 7.77 -3.36
C VAL A 108 5.41 7.84 -4.48
N GLY A 109 6.53 8.52 -4.23
CA GLY A 109 7.59 8.56 -5.23
C GLY A 109 8.86 9.25 -4.76
N GLY A 110 9.76 9.50 -5.70
CA GLY A 110 10.97 10.30 -5.45
C GLY A 110 10.71 11.80 -5.53
N ALA A 111 11.76 12.59 -5.39
CA ALA A 111 11.71 14.06 -5.37
C ALA A 111 10.95 14.69 -6.55
N ARG A 112 11.00 14.05 -7.73
CA ARG A 112 10.34 14.54 -8.94
C ARG A 112 8.93 14.01 -9.15
N LYS A 113 8.37 13.23 -8.22
CA LYS A 113 7.01 12.71 -8.35
C LYS A 113 6.04 13.87 -8.54
N SER A 114 5.27 13.81 -9.63
CA SER A 114 4.27 14.82 -9.96
C SER A 114 3.00 14.62 -9.15
N PHE A 115 2.28 15.70 -8.91
CA PHE A 115 0.95 15.72 -8.31
C PHE A 115 -0.19 15.55 -9.35
N ASP A 116 0.16 15.51 -10.63
CA ASP A 116 -0.80 15.60 -11.74
C ASP A 116 -1.87 14.51 -11.73
N GLN A 117 -1.55 13.31 -11.28
CA GLN A 117 -2.49 12.17 -11.27
C GLN A 117 -3.61 12.33 -10.25
N ILE A 118 -3.37 13.08 -9.17
CA ILE A 118 -4.29 13.20 -8.05
C ILE A 118 -4.69 14.65 -7.74
N LYS A 119 -4.26 15.62 -8.56
CA LYS A 119 -4.44 17.08 -8.32
C LYS A 119 -5.89 17.51 -8.16
N ASP A 120 -6.81 16.82 -8.82
CA ASP A 120 -8.24 17.13 -8.79
C ASP A 120 -9.01 16.34 -7.72
N ILE A 121 -8.30 15.54 -6.90
CA ILE A 121 -8.89 14.75 -5.83
C ILE A 121 -8.68 15.49 -4.50
N PRO A 122 -9.75 15.80 -3.77
CA PRO A 122 -9.64 16.46 -2.47
C PRO A 122 -8.81 15.64 -1.48
N ASP A 123 -8.14 16.33 -0.54
CA ASP A 123 -7.34 15.70 0.51
C ASP A 123 -6.27 14.73 -0.03
N SER A 124 -5.69 15.05 -1.18
CA SER A 124 -4.65 14.25 -1.83
C SER A 124 -3.25 14.86 -1.67
N PHE A 125 -2.25 13.98 -1.52
CA PHE A 125 -0.87 14.35 -1.20
C PHE A 125 0.13 13.46 -1.95
N VAL A 126 1.32 14.00 -2.19
CA VAL A 126 2.47 13.22 -2.64
C VAL A 126 3.41 13.00 -1.47
N ALA A 127 3.61 11.75 -1.06
CA ALA A 127 4.68 11.37 -0.15
C ALA A 127 5.97 11.19 -0.96
N ALA A 128 6.84 12.18 -0.91
CA ALA A 128 8.04 12.25 -1.75
C ALA A 128 9.30 11.93 -0.96
N ASP A 129 10.06 10.97 -1.47
CA ASP A 129 11.39 10.66 -1.00
C ASP A 129 12.43 11.62 -1.61
N ASP A 130 13.63 11.68 -1.03
CA ASP A 130 14.74 12.52 -1.46
C ASP A 130 14.43 14.03 -1.43
N ILE A 131 13.53 14.47 -0.55
CA ILE A 131 13.31 15.89 -0.24
C ILE A 131 13.41 16.13 1.27
N GLU A 132 14.01 17.27 1.63
CA GLU A 132 14.17 17.65 3.04
C GLU A 132 12.94 18.39 3.57
N PHE A 133 12.36 19.26 2.76
CA PHE A 133 11.22 20.09 3.13
C PHE A 133 10.04 19.85 2.20
N GLY A 134 8.84 19.85 2.77
CA GLY A 134 7.60 19.81 2.01
C GLY A 134 7.15 21.17 1.50
N PHE A 135 6.31 21.17 0.49
CA PHE A 135 5.63 22.37 0.01
C PHE A 135 4.30 21.99 -0.65
N GLY A 136 3.27 22.82 -0.43
CA GLY A 136 1.93 22.52 -0.92
C GLY A 136 1.46 21.14 -0.43
N ASN A 137 1.04 20.29 -1.37
CA ASN A 137 0.57 18.93 -1.08
C ASN A 137 1.70 17.87 -1.14
N LYS A 138 2.96 18.28 -1.22
CA LYS A 138 4.10 17.36 -1.20
C LYS A 138 4.70 17.31 0.19
N ILE A 139 4.72 16.11 0.77
CA ILE A 139 5.18 15.83 2.13
C ILE A 139 6.42 14.94 2.04
N PRO A 140 7.52 15.25 2.73
CA PRO A 140 8.68 14.38 2.77
C PRO A 140 8.32 13.00 3.31
N LEU A 141 8.70 11.94 2.59
CA LEU A 141 8.38 10.56 2.96
C LEU A 141 8.94 10.19 4.34
N TRP A 142 10.11 10.68 4.70
CA TRP A 142 10.76 10.39 5.98
C TRP A 142 9.95 10.86 7.20
N LEU A 143 9.09 11.89 7.07
CA LEU A 143 8.24 12.35 8.17
C LEU A 143 7.26 11.29 8.66
N PHE A 144 6.82 10.40 7.78
CA PHE A 144 5.91 9.31 8.16
C PHE A 144 6.57 8.29 9.11
N GLY A 145 7.90 8.25 9.18
CA GLY A 145 8.63 7.44 10.14
C GLY A 145 8.41 7.82 11.62
N PHE A 146 7.75 8.95 11.89
CA PHE A 146 7.39 9.38 13.24
C PHE A 146 5.94 9.04 13.62
N LEU A 147 5.20 8.35 12.77
CA LEU A 147 3.86 7.87 13.08
C LEU A 147 3.95 6.55 13.88
N TYR A 148 3.96 6.66 15.20
CA TYR A 148 3.97 5.51 16.13
C TYR A 148 3.31 5.85 17.46
#